data_615b9deba1aa56e2ffb44ee98cb3753e
#
_entry.id   615b9deba1aa56e2ffb44ee98cb3753e
#
_cell.length_a   1.000
_cell.length_b   1.000
_cell.length_c   1.000
_cell.angle_alpha   90.00
_cell.angle_beta   90.00
_cell.angle_gamma   90.00
#
_symmetry.space_group_name_H-M   'P 1'
#
loop_
_entity.id
_entity.type
_entity.pdbx_description
1 polymer ?
#
loop_
_entity_poly.entity_id
_entity_poly.type
_entity_poly.pdbx_seq_one_letter_code
_entity_poly.pdbx_strand_id
1 'polypeptide(L)'
;QIIRIIPTGSPTLPQDRESLYWFNMLDIPPEDPANESKNVLTFNVRSRIKLFYRPTSLKISSDKAFASVRYNYNNSTQSVTLDNPTPYFVTVTKADFKNKNQTASYTADAVMLAPFSQQTLNKFQLTFQPDQMSYTIINDLGGNQTFEVK
;
A
#
# COMPACT_ATOMS: atom_id res chain seq x y z
N GLN A 1 23.12 7.83 -11.49
CA GLN A 1 22.56 6.92 -12.50
C GLN A 1 21.06 7.17 -12.64
N ILE A 2 20.53 7.29 -13.86
CA ILE A 2 19.09 7.48 -14.13
C ILE A 2 18.57 6.20 -14.76
N ILE A 3 17.49 5.65 -14.18
CA ILE A 3 16.78 4.48 -14.72
C ILE A 3 15.48 4.97 -15.33
N ARG A 4 15.23 4.64 -16.60
CA ARG A 4 13.99 4.95 -17.30
C ARG A 4 13.22 3.67 -17.59
N ILE A 5 11.98 3.60 -17.11
CA ILE A 5 11.08 2.47 -17.36
C ILE A 5 10.10 2.88 -18.46
N ILE A 6 10.03 2.10 -19.54
CA ILE A 6 9.19 2.38 -20.70
C ILE A 6 8.33 1.15 -20.97
N PRO A 7 7.01 1.31 -21.18
CA PRO A 7 6.18 0.19 -21.62
C PRO A 7 6.56 -0.22 -23.05
N THR A 8 6.82 -1.52 -23.25
CA THR A 8 7.30 -2.07 -24.56
C THR A 8 6.18 -2.70 -25.38
N GLY A 9 4.93 -2.47 -25.08
CA GLY A 9 3.77 -2.94 -25.83
C GLY A 9 3.45 -4.42 -25.63
N SER A 10 2.21 -4.72 -25.21
CA SER A 10 1.62 -6.02 -24.89
C SER A 10 2.20 -6.76 -23.70
N PRO A 11 1.46 -7.14 -22.76
CA PRO A 11 0.19 -7.85 -22.80
C PRO A 11 -1.00 -6.90 -22.57
N THR A 12 -2.20 -7.37 -22.85
CA THR A 12 -3.45 -6.67 -22.55
C THR A 12 -3.62 -6.54 -21.05
N LEU A 13 -3.07 -5.47 -20.50
CA LEU A 13 -3.28 -5.14 -19.09
C LEU A 13 -4.74 -4.71 -18.87
N PRO A 14 -5.31 -5.03 -17.72
CA PRO A 14 -6.63 -4.52 -17.34
C PRO A 14 -6.69 -3.01 -17.51
N GLN A 15 -7.72 -2.52 -18.20
CA GLN A 15 -7.93 -1.10 -18.44
C GLN A 15 -8.93 -0.48 -17.44
N ASP A 16 -9.52 -1.33 -16.58
CA ASP A 16 -10.51 -0.96 -15.58
C ASP A 16 -9.91 -0.75 -14.18
N ARG A 17 -8.62 -1.06 -14.00
CA ARG A 17 -7.92 -0.98 -12.70
C ARG A 17 -6.42 -0.86 -12.84
N GLU A 18 -5.74 -0.50 -11.76
CA GLU A 18 -4.29 -0.54 -11.66
C GLU A 18 -3.75 -1.97 -11.69
N SER A 19 -2.53 -2.11 -12.24
CA SER A 19 -1.72 -3.32 -12.15
C SER A 19 -0.44 -3.06 -11.36
N LEU A 20 -0.06 -4.01 -10.49
CA LEU A 20 1.13 -3.91 -9.64
C LEU A 20 2.26 -4.75 -10.20
N TYR A 21 3.43 -4.14 -10.28
CA TYR A 21 4.72 -4.78 -10.56
C TYR A 21 5.72 -4.49 -9.45
N TRP A 22 6.79 -5.28 -9.41
CA TRP A 22 7.90 -5.06 -8.52
C TRP A 22 9.15 -4.75 -9.33
N PHE A 23 9.70 -3.56 -9.12
CA PHE A 23 11.02 -3.21 -9.65
C PHE A 23 12.08 -3.57 -8.61
N ASN A 24 13.02 -4.44 -9.02
CA ASN A 24 14.13 -4.85 -8.17
C ASN A 24 15.42 -4.32 -8.78
N MET A 25 16.21 -3.63 -7.99
CA MET A 25 17.52 -3.10 -8.36
C MET A 25 18.56 -3.64 -7.40
N LEU A 26 19.64 -4.18 -7.93
CA LEU A 26 20.83 -4.59 -7.17
C LEU A 26 21.97 -3.65 -7.56
N ASP A 27 22.50 -2.95 -6.57
CA ASP A 27 23.71 -2.13 -6.72
C ASP A 27 24.92 -2.97 -6.33
N ILE A 28 25.82 -3.17 -7.31
CA ILE A 28 27.06 -3.92 -7.14
C ILE A 28 28.18 -2.90 -7.29
N PRO A 29 28.87 -2.53 -6.20
CA PRO A 29 30.01 -1.63 -6.27
C PRO A 29 31.13 -2.23 -7.15
N PRO A 30 31.84 -1.42 -7.94
CA PRO A 30 32.99 -1.90 -8.68
C PRO A 30 34.10 -2.34 -7.72
N GLU A 31 34.80 -3.41 -8.08
CA GLU A 31 36.03 -3.81 -7.37
C GLU A 31 37.13 -2.79 -7.62
N ASP A 32 37.75 -2.29 -6.55
CA ASP A 32 38.91 -1.41 -6.68
C ASP A 32 40.19 -2.27 -6.63
N PRO A 33 41.00 -2.29 -7.72
CA PRO A 33 42.26 -3.05 -7.78
C PRO A 33 43.24 -2.69 -6.66
N ALA A 34 43.17 -1.49 -6.10
CA ALA A 34 43.99 -1.07 -4.96
C ALA A 34 43.66 -1.80 -3.66
N ASN A 35 42.60 -2.58 -3.63
CA ASN A 35 42.10 -3.31 -2.45
C ASN A 35 42.40 -4.82 -2.48
N GLU A 36 43.03 -5.36 -3.54
CA GLU A 36 43.29 -6.80 -3.69
C GLU A 36 44.11 -7.41 -2.54
N SER A 37 44.92 -6.62 -1.82
CA SER A 37 45.72 -7.06 -0.69
C SER A 37 45.18 -6.64 0.69
N LYS A 38 43.94 -6.08 0.75
CA LYS A 38 43.35 -5.56 1.98
C LYS A 38 42.11 -6.36 2.37
N ASN A 39 41.85 -6.47 3.66
CA ASN A 39 40.58 -6.97 4.16
C ASN A 39 39.48 -5.90 3.90
N VAL A 40 38.71 -6.09 2.86
CA VAL A 40 37.62 -5.16 2.48
C VAL A 40 36.27 -5.80 2.71
N LEU A 41 35.33 -5.05 3.29
CA LEU A 41 33.94 -5.43 3.41
C LEU A 41 33.13 -4.74 2.32
N THR A 42 32.55 -5.52 1.40
CA THR A 42 31.71 -5.01 0.32
C THR A 42 30.24 -5.24 0.63
N PHE A 43 29.42 -4.20 0.52
CA PHE A 43 27.97 -4.28 0.70
C PHE A 43 27.25 -4.17 -0.65
N ASN A 44 26.44 -5.16 -0.96
CA ASN A 44 25.52 -5.10 -2.09
C ASN A 44 24.13 -4.65 -1.59
N VAL A 45 23.61 -3.57 -2.15
CA VAL A 45 22.29 -3.05 -1.77
C VAL A 45 21.25 -3.50 -2.78
N ARG A 46 20.24 -4.23 -2.30
CA ARG A 46 19.08 -4.60 -3.11
C ARG A 46 17.89 -3.73 -2.70
N SER A 47 17.42 -2.91 -3.64
CA SER A 47 16.20 -2.12 -3.51
C SER A 47 15.05 -2.80 -4.24
N ARG A 48 13.88 -2.89 -3.57
CA ARG A 48 12.65 -3.41 -4.17
C ARG A 48 11.53 -2.40 -3.97
N ILE A 49 11.00 -1.87 -5.06
CA ILE A 49 9.95 -0.86 -5.04
C ILE A 49 8.73 -1.32 -5.83
N LYS A 50 7.55 -0.85 -5.44
CA LYS A 50 6.30 -1.08 -6.16
C LYS A 50 6.25 -0.17 -7.38
N LEU A 51 5.84 -0.74 -8.51
CA LEU A 51 5.59 -0.02 -9.74
C LEU A 51 4.13 -0.26 -10.14
N PHE A 52 3.33 0.81 -10.17
CA PHE A 52 1.94 0.74 -10.59
C PHE A 52 1.79 1.18 -12.04
N TYR A 53 1.15 0.32 -12.84
CA TYR A 53 0.61 0.75 -14.12
C TYR A 53 -0.82 1.25 -13.89
N ARG A 54 -1.06 2.52 -14.19
CA ARG A 54 -2.35 3.18 -14.04
C ARG A 54 -2.91 3.51 -15.43
N PRO A 55 -3.99 2.85 -15.87
CA PRO A 55 -4.64 3.19 -17.12
C PRO A 55 -5.20 4.62 -17.09
N THR A 56 -5.07 5.33 -18.21
CA THR A 56 -5.64 6.68 -18.37
C THR A 56 -7.16 6.68 -18.50
N SER A 57 -7.75 5.49 -18.72
CA SER A 57 -9.19 5.28 -18.83
C SER A 57 -9.93 5.30 -17.49
N LEU A 58 -9.22 5.32 -16.35
CA LEU A 58 -9.88 5.34 -15.04
C LEU A 58 -10.66 6.64 -14.84
N LYS A 59 -11.97 6.51 -14.54
CA LYS A 59 -12.90 7.64 -14.46
C LYS A 59 -12.82 8.41 -13.14
N ILE A 60 -12.35 7.77 -12.07
CA ILE A 60 -12.21 8.37 -10.74
C ILE A 60 -10.76 8.82 -10.54
N SER A 61 -10.52 9.97 -9.93
CA SER A 61 -9.17 10.41 -9.55
C SER A 61 -8.65 9.63 -8.33
N SER A 62 -7.32 9.54 -8.20
CA SER A 62 -6.67 8.86 -7.07
C SER A 62 -7.11 9.43 -5.71
N ASP A 63 -7.22 10.76 -5.58
CA ASP A 63 -7.66 11.39 -4.32
C ASP A 63 -9.05 10.94 -3.89
N LYS A 64 -10.00 10.88 -4.85
CA LYS A 64 -11.36 10.38 -4.57
C LYS A 64 -11.36 8.88 -4.27
N ALA A 65 -10.51 8.12 -4.94
CA ALA A 65 -10.37 6.70 -4.70
C ALA A 65 -9.82 6.43 -3.28
N PHE A 66 -8.78 7.16 -2.90
CA PHE A 66 -8.17 7.04 -1.57
C PHE A 66 -9.14 7.38 -0.43
N ALA A 67 -10.08 8.30 -0.67
CA ALA A 67 -11.13 8.65 0.28
C ALA A 67 -12.31 7.65 0.32
N SER A 68 -12.31 6.61 -0.51
CA SER A 68 -13.46 5.71 -0.68
C SER A 68 -13.34 4.37 0.04
N VAL A 69 -12.26 4.14 0.79
CA VAL A 69 -12.08 2.92 1.60
C VAL A 69 -13.18 2.85 2.67
N ARG A 70 -13.74 1.66 2.84
CA ARG A 70 -14.82 1.37 3.81
C ARG A 70 -14.34 0.31 4.78
N TYR A 71 -15.14 0.07 5.82
CA TYR A 71 -14.93 -1.04 6.74
C TYR A 71 -16.21 -1.80 7.00
N ASN A 72 -16.06 -3.09 7.29
CA ASN A 72 -17.11 -3.95 7.80
C ASN A 72 -16.66 -4.55 9.13
N TYR A 73 -17.49 -4.44 10.15
CA TYR A 73 -17.24 -5.03 11.47
C TYR A 73 -18.10 -6.27 11.65
N ASN A 74 -17.46 -7.37 12.05
CA ASN A 74 -18.15 -8.60 12.43
C ASN A 74 -18.12 -8.76 13.94
N ASN A 75 -19.28 -8.60 14.56
CA ASN A 75 -19.43 -8.67 16.02
C ASN A 75 -19.15 -10.07 16.59
N SER A 76 -19.50 -11.13 15.84
CA SER A 76 -19.33 -12.51 16.33
C SER A 76 -17.86 -12.93 16.37
N THR A 77 -17.04 -12.44 15.44
CA THR A 77 -15.60 -12.73 15.36
C THR A 77 -14.74 -11.58 15.86
N GLN A 78 -15.35 -10.43 16.20
CA GLN A 78 -14.67 -9.20 16.59
C GLN A 78 -13.63 -8.73 15.57
N SER A 79 -13.84 -9.08 14.31
CA SER A 79 -12.91 -8.77 13.22
C SER A 79 -13.37 -7.57 12.40
N VAL A 80 -12.39 -6.85 11.85
CA VAL A 80 -12.62 -5.74 10.93
C VAL A 80 -12.06 -6.11 9.56
N THR A 81 -12.87 -5.90 8.53
CA THR A 81 -12.50 -6.06 7.14
C THR A 81 -12.52 -4.70 6.47
N LEU A 82 -11.40 -4.30 5.88
CA LEU A 82 -11.32 -3.11 5.02
C LEU A 82 -11.78 -3.48 3.61
N ASP A 83 -12.52 -2.59 2.98
CA ASP A 83 -13.08 -2.75 1.62
C ASP A 83 -12.60 -1.60 0.74
N ASN A 84 -11.99 -1.97 -0.38
CA ASN A 84 -11.56 -1.04 -1.41
C ASN A 84 -12.46 -1.19 -2.66
N PRO A 85 -13.49 -0.35 -2.82
CA PRO A 85 -14.39 -0.41 -3.97
C PRO A 85 -13.82 0.28 -5.22
N THR A 86 -12.54 0.68 -5.21
CA THR A 86 -11.94 1.53 -6.24
C THR A 86 -11.01 0.75 -7.16
N PRO A 87 -10.69 1.27 -8.35
CA PRO A 87 -9.75 0.64 -9.27
C PRO A 87 -8.27 0.87 -8.89
N TYR A 88 -7.97 1.45 -7.74
CA TYR A 88 -6.62 1.77 -7.30
C TYR A 88 -6.14 0.84 -6.19
N PHE A 89 -4.84 0.59 -6.13
CA PHE A 89 -4.24 0.02 -4.93
C PHE A 89 -4.20 1.08 -3.83
N VAL A 90 -4.64 0.74 -2.62
CA VAL A 90 -4.62 1.63 -1.47
C VAL A 90 -3.80 0.99 -0.35
N THR A 91 -2.72 1.67 0.08
CA THR A 91 -1.90 1.19 1.19
C THR A 91 -2.29 1.93 2.47
N VAL A 92 -3.01 1.24 3.35
CA VAL A 92 -3.41 1.74 4.67
C VAL A 92 -2.30 1.43 5.66
N THR A 93 -1.77 2.48 6.30
CA THR A 93 -0.68 2.37 7.30
C THR A 93 -1.21 2.41 8.74
N LYS A 94 -2.37 2.99 8.93
CA LYS A 94 -3.04 3.11 10.23
C LYS A 94 -4.55 3.14 10.04
N ALA A 95 -5.30 2.54 10.96
CA ALA A 95 -6.74 2.71 11.06
C ALA A 95 -7.15 2.86 12.53
N ASP A 96 -7.90 3.91 12.83
CA ASP A 96 -8.46 4.17 14.15
C ASP A 96 -9.98 3.96 14.10
N PHE A 97 -10.50 3.15 15.00
CA PHE A 97 -11.91 2.83 15.14
C PHE A 97 -12.44 3.46 16.41
N LYS A 98 -13.57 4.14 16.35
CA LYS A 98 -14.16 4.87 17.48
C LYS A 98 -15.64 4.59 17.62
N ASN A 99 -16.09 4.64 18.87
CA ASN A 99 -17.48 4.88 19.23
C ASN A 99 -17.53 5.97 20.32
N LYS A 100 -18.70 6.24 20.91
CA LYS A 100 -18.88 7.30 21.91
C LYS A 100 -17.90 7.23 23.08
N ASN A 101 -17.46 6.05 23.48
CA ASN A 101 -16.73 5.81 24.73
C ASN A 101 -15.36 5.12 24.53
N GLN A 102 -15.06 4.62 23.35
CA GLN A 102 -13.91 3.75 23.11
C GLN A 102 -13.19 4.11 21.82
N THR A 103 -11.89 3.90 21.80
CA THR A 103 -11.03 4.02 20.61
C THR A 103 -10.07 2.85 20.56
N ALA A 104 -9.89 2.26 19.38
CA ALA A 104 -8.89 1.25 19.14
C ALA A 104 -8.14 1.57 17.83
N SER A 105 -6.84 1.33 17.82
CA SER A 105 -5.96 1.64 16.69
C SER A 105 -5.31 0.39 16.14
N TYR A 106 -5.35 0.23 14.82
CA TYR A 106 -4.55 -0.74 14.07
C TYR A 106 -3.31 -0.05 13.53
N THR A 107 -2.13 -0.51 13.94
CA THR A 107 -0.82 0.05 13.54
C THR A 107 0.23 -1.04 13.30
N ALA A 108 -0.17 -2.32 13.30
CA ALA A 108 0.77 -3.44 13.29
C ALA A 108 1.57 -3.52 11.97
N ASP A 109 0.85 -3.60 10.85
CA ASP A 109 1.45 -3.75 9.51
C ASP A 109 0.67 -2.90 8.50
N ALA A 110 1.36 -2.32 7.53
CA ALA A 110 0.71 -1.64 6.43
C ALA A 110 -0.07 -2.65 5.57
N VAL A 111 -1.36 -2.39 5.35
CA VAL A 111 -2.26 -3.23 4.58
C VAL A 111 -2.45 -2.63 3.19
N MET A 112 -2.01 -3.36 2.15
CA MET A 112 -2.23 -2.94 0.77
C MET A 112 -3.49 -3.62 0.22
N LEU A 113 -4.55 -2.84 0.04
CA LEU A 113 -5.79 -3.27 -0.58
C LEU A 113 -5.64 -3.22 -2.09
N ALA A 114 -5.85 -4.36 -2.75
CA ALA A 114 -5.91 -4.41 -4.20
C ALA A 114 -7.18 -3.72 -4.74
N PRO A 115 -7.23 -3.36 -6.02
CA PRO A 115 -8.45 -2.87 -6.65
C PRO A 115 -9.63 -3.82 -6.45
N PHE A 116 -10.80 -3.27 -6.07
CA PHE A 116 -12.05 -4.00 -5.90
C PHE A 116 -11.94 -5.21 -4.94
N SER A 117 -11.17 -5.08 -3.87
CA SER A 117 -10.91 -6.17 -2.94
C SER A 117 -11.21 -5.82 -1.49
N GLN A 118 -11.34 -6.86 -0.69
CA GLN A 118 -11.53 -6.78 0.75
C GLN A 118 -10.40 -7.51 1.47
N GLN A 119 -9.99 -7.00 2.62
CA GLN A 119 -8.99 -7.63 3.46
C GLN A 119 -9.30 -7.46 4.94
N THR A 120 -9.37 -8.58 5.66
CA THR A 120 -9.52 -8.59 7.12
C THR A 120 -8.19 -8.22 7.77
N LEU A 121 -8.25 -7.35 8.77
CA LEU A 121 -7.09 -6.94 9.56
C LEU A 121 -6.59 -8.09 10.41
N ASN A 122 -5.39 -8.58 10.11
CA ASN A 122 -4.78 -9.68 10.82
C ASN A 122 -4.32 -9.26 12.22
N LYS A 123 -4.44 -10.16 13.20
CA LYS A 123 -3.99 -9.91 14.59
C LYS A 123 -4.61 -8.67 15.24
N PHE A 124 -5.81 -8.28 14.78
CA PHE A 124 -6.56 -7.17 15.31
C PHE A 124 -7.98 -7.62 15.65
N GLN A 125 -8.36 -7.45 16.90
CA GLN A 125 -9.71 -7.71 17.38
C GLN A 125 -10.28 -6.42 17.94
N LEU A 126 -11.49 -6.08 17.52
CA LEU A 126 -12.22 -4.92 17.97
C LEU A 126 -13.38 -5.36 18.87
N THR A 127 -13.29 -5.05 20.16
CA THR A 127 -14.21 -5.54 21.20
C THR A 127 -15.49 -4.69 21.33
N PHE A 128 -15.66 -3.70 20.45
CA PHE A 128 -16.83 -2.82 20.45
C PHE A 128 -17.29 -2.53 19.01
N GLN A 129 -18.56 -2.21 18.86
CA GLN A 129 -19.12 -1.72 17.59
C GLN A 129 -18.60 -0.31 17.30
N PRO A 130 -17.86 -0.06 16.22
CA PRO A 130 -17.42 1.28 15.87
C PRO A 130 -18.52 2.07 15.14
N ASP A 131 -18.59 3.37 15.41
CA ASP A 131 -19.46 4.33 14.70
C ASP A 131 -18.68 5.07 13.60
N GLN A 132 -17.36 5.13 13.75
CA GLN A 132 -16.46 5.89 12.88
C GLN A 132 -15.14 5.15 12.69
N MET A 133 -14.55 5.32 11.53
CA MET A 133 -13.17 4.95 11.22
C MET A 133 -12.43 6.15 10.67
N SER A 134 -11.22 6.41 11.14
CA SER A 134 -10.25 7.21 10.41
C SER A 134 -9.09 6.33 9.97
N TYR A 135 -8.59 6.53 8.78
CA TYR A 135 -7.47 5.74 8.25
C TYR A 135 -6.45 6.61 7.53
N THR A 136 -5.19 6.23 7.67
CA THR A 136 -4.06 6.91 7.02
C THR A 136 -3.51 6.03 5.92
N ILE A 137 -3.30 6.61 4.76
CA ILE A 137 -2.75 5.94 3.56
C ILE A 137 -1.43 6.57 3.15
N ILE A 138 -0.69 5.86 2.28
CA ILE A 138 0.41 6.44 1.51
C ILE A 138 -0.15 6.91 0.18
N ASN A 139 -0.05 8.22 -0.09
CA ASN A 139 -0.54 8.82 -1.34
C ASN A 139 0.48 8.66 -2.50
N ASP A 140 0.11 9.12 -3.71
CA ASP A 140 0.93 9.03 -4.93
C ASP A 140 2.30 9.75 -4.82
N LEU A 141 2.46 10.67 -3.87
CA LEU A 141 3.70 11.40 -3.60
C LEU A 141 4.56 10.75 -2.50
N GLY A 142 4.11 9.62 -1.95
CA GLY A 142 4.77 8.93 -0.84
C GLY A 142 4.51 9.55 0.53
N GLY A 143 3.65 10.56 0.62
CA GLY A 143 3.24 11.18 1.88
C GLY A 143 2.05 10.48 2.54
N ASN A 144 1.87 10.72 3.84
CA ASN A 144 0.71 10.25 4.58
C ASN A 144 -0.48 11.17 4.38
N GLN A 145 -1.66 10.58 4.19
CA GLN A 145 -2.93 11.29 4.09
C GLN A 145 -4.00 10.55 4.88
N THR A 146 -4.79 11.28 5.68
CA THR A 146 -5.82 10.70 6.57
C THR A 146 -7.21 11.05 6.08
N PHE A 147 -8.11 10.08 6.14
CA PHE A 147 -9.53 10.19 5.80
C PHE A 147 -10.40 9.69 6.93
N GLU A 148 -11.65 10.16 6.96
CA GLU A 148 -12.67 9.75 7.93
C GLU A 148 -13.85 9.10 7.23
N VAL A 149 -14.34 8.00 7.81
CA VAL A 149 -15.54 7.27 7.40
C VAL A 149 -16.50 7.22 8.56
N LYS A 150 -17.72 7.66 8.32
CA LYS A 150 -18.83 7.61 9.29
C LYS A 150 -19.69 6.40 9.04
#